data_505e65e5cce604b0f10d3bc33831078d
#
_entry.id   505e65e5cce604b0f10d3bc33831078d
#
_cell.length_a   1.000
_cell.length_b   1.000
_cell.length_c   1.000
_cell.angle_alpha   90.00
_cell.angle_beta   90.00
_cell.angle_gamma   90.00
#
_symmetry.space_group_name_H-M   'P 1'
#
loop_
_entity.id
_entity.type
_entity.pdbx_description
1 polymer ?
#
loop_
_entity_poly.entity_id
_entity_poly.type
_entity_poly.pdbx_seq_one_letter_code
_entity_poly.pdbx_strand_id
1 'polypeptide(L)'
;MAVHFFHTSDWHLGQFFYNHSRQYKHEQFLTWLLEQIKQKQPNALLIAGDIFDVINPASAAQKQLYQFLADAHALAPHMQTLMIAGNHDSGYRIEQVEPLLEKYNAKTVGVIRWNEDKSLDIEHLLQPIYDVDQNIIAWCLSLPFLRSAEITGFNEH
;
A
#
# COMPACT_ATOMS: atom_id res chain seq x y z
N MET A 1 -20.83 -12.83 9.06
CA MET A 1 -19.42 -13.28 8.92
C MET A 1 -18.54 -12.17 9.49
N ALA A 2 -17.52 -12.48 10.31
CA ALA A 2 -16.63 -11.44 10.84
C ALA A 2 -15.65 -11.04 9.75
N VAL A 3 -15.45 -9.74 9.52
CA VAL A 3 -14.46 -9.21 8.58
C VAL A 3 -13.17 -8.94 9.34
N HIS A 4 -12.05 -9.51 8.86
CA HIS A 4 -10.75 -9.38 9.50
C HIS A 4 -9.82 -8.52 8.66
N PHE A 5 -9.34 -7.43 9.25
CA PHE A 5 -8.33 -6.56 8.63
C PHE A 5 -7.06 -6.56 9.45
N PHE A 6 -5.93 -6.55 8.76
CA PHE A 6 -4.66 -6.10 9.32
C PHE A 6 -4.42 -4.66 8.87
N HIS A 7 -3.98 -3.82 9.79
CA HIS A 7 -3.62 -2.44 9.52
C HIS A 7 -2.22 -2.16 10.03
N THR A 8 -1.41 -1.54 9.20
CA THR A 8 -0.02 -1.15 9.50
C THR A 8 0.35 0.12 8.76
N SER A 9 1.39 0.83 9.20
CA SER A 9 1.93 2.04 8.58
C SER A 9 3.40 2.21 8.93
N ASP A 10 4.04 3.22 8.38
CA ASP A 10 5.36 3.72 8.80
C ASP A 10 6.45 2.63 8.76
N TRP A 11 6.52 1.88 7.67
CA TRP A 11 7.54 0.85 7.51
C TRP A 11 8.93 1.43 7.29
N HIS A 12 9.02 2.57 6.59
CA HIS A 12 10.27 3.26 6.28
C HIS A 12 11.35 2.31 5.73
N LEU A 13 10.97 1.46 4.78
CA LEU A 13 11.92 0.53 4.15
C LEU A 13 13.10 1.29 3.54
N GLY A 14 14.30 0.83 3.82
CA GLY A 14 15.54 1.49 3.40
C GLY A 14 16.09 2.50 4.39
N GLN A 15 15.46 2.68 5.55
CA GLN A 15 15.91 3.62 6.58
C GLN A 15 17.28 3.24 7.15
N PHE A 16 18.07 4.28 7.44
CA PHE A 16 19.30 4.20 8.21
C PHE A 16 19.14 4.85 9.59
N PHE A 17 19.80 4.29 10.59
CA PHE A 17 19.87 4.84 11.92
C PHE A 17 21.35 4.96 12.32
N TYR A 18 21.84 6.20 12.52
CA TYR A 18 23.26 6.50 12.75
C TYR A 18 24.21 5.76 11.78
N ASN A 19 23.96 5.87 10.47
CA ASN A 19 24.69 5.18 9.40
C ASN A 19 24.59 3.64 9.41
N HIS A 20 23.75 3.04 10.23
CA HIS A 20 23.47 1.61 10.21
C HIS A 20 22.15 1.34 9.48
N SER A 21 22.22 0.46 8.48
CA SER A 21 21.01 0.02 7.78
C SER A 21 20.07 -0.72 8.72
N ARG A 22 18.77 -0.38 8.66
CA ARG A 22 17.71 -1.08 9.39
C ARG A 22 17.14 -2.27 8.63
N GLN A 23 17.70 -2.63 7.48
CA GLN A 23 17.19 -3.69 6.62
C GLN A 23 16.89 -4.98 7.38
N TYR A 24 17.80 -5.43 8.24
CA TYR A 24 17.58 -6.63 9.06
C TYR A 24 16.36 -6.52 9.99
N LYS A 25 16.12 -5.34 10.56
CA LYS A 25 14.94 -5.10 11.41
C LYS A 25 13.64 -5.15 10.59
N HIS A 26 13.66 -4.58 9.40
CA HIS A 26 12.55 -4.66 8.48
C HIS A 26 12.28 -6.11 8.04
N GLU A 27 13.32 -6.89 7.74
CA GLU A 27 13.18 -8.31 7.43
C GLU A 27 12.52 -9.11 8.56
N GLN A 28 12.93 -8.87 9.82
CA GLN A 28 12.32 -9.51 10.98
C GLN A 28 10.83 -9.15 11.13
N PHE A 29 10.50 -7.86 10.97
CA PHE A 29 9.11 -7.40 11.03
C PHE A 29 8.26 -8.02 9.92
N LEU A 30 8.73 -7.97 8.67
CA LEU A 30 8.00 -8.51 7.53
C LEU A 30 7.81 -10.03 7.64
N THR A 31 8.84 -10.75 8.13
CA THR A 31 8.73 -12.20 8.41
C THR A 31 7.66 -12.48 9.46
N TRP A 32 7.66 -11.73 10.56
CA TRP A 32 6.63 -11.84 11.59
C TRP A 32 5.23 -11.55 11.03
N LEU A 33 5.08 -10.52 10.19
CA LEU A 33 3.80 -10.15 9.59
C LEU A 33 3.30 -11.27 8.64
N LEU A 34 4.19 -11.90 7.86
CA LEU A 34 3.86 -13.05 7.02
C LEU A 34 3.34 -14.23 7.85
N GLU A 35 3.94 -14.50 9.00
CA GLU A 35 3.45 -15.54 9.92
C GLU A 35 2.05 -15.22 10.44
N GLN A 36 1.77 -13.94 10.79
CA GLN A 36 0.45 -13.52 11.22
C GLN A 36 -0.59 -13.67 10.09
N ILE A 37 -0.24 -13.27 8.86
CA ILE A 37 -1.08 -13.45 7.68
C ILE A 37 -1.41 -14.92 7.47
N LYS A 38 -0.41 -15.80 7.51
CA LYS A 38 -0.59 -17.26 7.37
C LYS A 38 -1.54 -17.84 8.41
N GLN A 39 -1.41 -17.41 9.67
CA GLN A 39 -2.21 -17.94 10.78
C GLN A 39 -3.64 -17.40 10.81
N LYS A 40 -3.82 -16.12 10.49
CA LYS A 40 -5.10 -15.41 10.68
C LYS A 40 -5.92 -15.30 9.40
N GLN A 41 -5.31 -15.46 8.23
CA GLN A 41 -5.98 -15.39 6.94
C GLN A 41 -6.92 -14.16 6.84
N PRO A 42 -6.42 -12.92 6.99
CA PRO A 42 -7.27 -11.73 6.96
C PRO A 42 -7.87 -11.52 5.56
N ASN A 43 -9.00 -10.82 5.48
CA ASN A 43 -9.61 -10.42 4.22
C ASN A 43 -8.77 -9.33 3.52
N ALA A 44 -8.19 -8.41 4.29
CA ALA A 44 -7.32 -7.39 3.73
C ALA A 44 -6.16 -7.02 4.68
N LEU A 45 -5.03 -6.63 4.06
CA LEU A 45 -3.91 -5.92 4.67
C LEU A 45 -3.92 -4.48 4.19
N LEU A 46 -4.06 -3.53 5.12
CA LEU A 46 -4.06 -2.10 4.85
C LEU A 46 -2.72 -1.52 5.28
N ILE A 47 -1.96 -0.95 4.32
CA ILE A 47 -0.66 -0.31 4.55
C ILE A 47 -0.84 1.20 4.36
N ALA A 48 -0.94 1.92 5.49
CA ALA A 48 -1.37 3.31 5.52
C ALA A 48 -0.20 4.30 5.46
N GLY A 49 0.60 4.22 4.40
CA GLY A 49 1.63 5.20 4.07
C GLY A 49 3.00 4.97 4.73
N ASP A 50 3.95 5.78 4.31
CA ASP A 50 5.36 5.75 4.67
C ASP A 50 5.98 4.36 4.52
N ILE A 51 5.71 3.76 3.36
CA ILE A 51 6.22 2.44 2.98
C ILE A 51 7.74 2.50 2.84
N PHE A 52 8.23 3.54 2.17
CA PHE A 52 9.66 3.82 2.01
C PHE A 52 10.10 5.02 2.85
N ASP A 53 11.37 5.04 3.25
CA ASP A 53 11.93 6.14 4.03
C ASP A 53 12.17 7.41 3.21
N VAL A 54 12.30 7.27 1.88
CA VAL A 54 12.61 8.38 0.97
C VAL A 54 11.86 8.23 -0.36
N ILE A 55 11.64 9.36 -1.04
CA ILE A 55 10.93 9.45 -2.33
C ILE A 55 11.58 8.56 -3.42
N ASN A 56 12.90 8.38 -3.37
CA ASN A 56 13.64 7.54 -4.30
C ASN A 56 14.33 6.39 -3.55
N PRO A 57 13.59 5.32 -3.21
CA PRO A 57 14.11 4.22 -2.40
C PRO A 57 15.17 3.41 -3.15
N ALA A 58 16.16 2.92 -2.42
CA ALA A 58 17.16 2.02 -2.96
C ALA A 58 16.52 0.72 -3.47
N SER A 59 17.14 0.09 -4.46
CA SER A 59 16.65 -1.17 -5.05
C SER A 59 16.45 -2.28 -4.01
N ALA A 60 17.28 -2.33 -2.97
CA ALA A 60 17.13 -3.29 -1.89
C ALA A 60 15.82 -3.12 -1.11
N ALA A 61 15.42 -1.87 -0.82
CA ALA A 61 14.16 -1.57 -0.16
C ALA A 61 12.95 -1.92 -1.05
N GLN A 62 13.02 -1.60 -2.33
CA GLN A 62 11.99 -1.98 -3.30
C GLN A 62 11.85 -3.50 -3.40
N LYS A 63 12.98 -4.22 -3.50
CA LYS A 63 12.97 -5.69 -3.54
C LYS A 63 12.34 -6.28 -2.27
N GLN A 64 12.60 -5.69 -1.11
CA GLN A 64 12.04 -6.12 0.17
C GLN A 64 10.50 -6.02 0.18
N LEU A 65 9.95 -4.91 -0.31
CA LEU A 65 8.49 -4.73 -0.46
C LEU A 65 7.89 -5.76 -1.43
N TYR A 66 8.44 -5.86 -2.64
CA TYR A 66 7.84 -6.73 -3.67
C TYR A 66 7.94 -8.21 -3.31
N GLN A 67 9.03 -8.62 -2.67
CA GLN A 67 9.15 -9.98 -2.15
C GLN A 67 8.11 -10.26 -1.07
N PHE A 68 7.92 -9.32 -0.13
CA PHE A 68 6.89 -9.43 0.89
C PHE A 68 5.49 -9.60 0.27
N LEU A 69 5.13 -8.79 -0.74
CA LEU A 69 3.82 -8.88 -1.40
C LEU A 69 3.61 -10.22 -2.11
N ALA A 70 4.64 -10.74 -2.76
CA ALA A 70 4.61 -12.05 -3.41
C ALA A 70 4.43 -13.18 -2.38
N ASP A 71 5.17 -13.13 -1.28
CA ASP A 71 5.11 -14.13 -0.21
C ASP A 71 3.75 -14.07 0.53
N ALA A 72 3.24 -12.86 0.80
CA ALA A 72 1.93 -12.66 1.41
C ALA A 72 0.81 -13.24 0.54
N HIS A 73 0.84 -12.99 -0.77
CA HIS A 73 -0.12 -13.56 -1.71
C HIS A 73 -0.02 -15.09 -1.76
N ALA A 74 1.18 -15.66 -1.75
CA ALA A 74 1.37 -17.11 -1.73
C ALA A 74 0.79 -17.76 -0.46
N LEU A 75 0.84 -17.06 0.69
CA LEU A 75 0.32 -17.55 1.98
C LEU A 75 -1.19 -17.32 2.15
N ALA A 76 -1.74 -16.28 1.55
CA ALA A 76 -3.15 -15.91 1.62
C ALA A 76 -3.63 -15.34 0.26
N PRO A 77 -3.89 -16.19 -0.76
CA PRO A 77 -4.18 -15.75 -2.12
C PRO A 77 -5.46 -14.90 -2.26
N HIS A 78 -6.40 -15.04 -1.33
CA HIS A 78 -7.66 -14.27 -1.30
C HIS A 78 -7.53 -12.95 -0.55
N MET A 79 -6.46 -12.74 0.23
CA MET A 79 -6.23 -11.49 0.93
C MET A 79 -5.93 -10.37 -0.06
N GLN A 80 -6.62 -9.25 0.07
CA GLN A 80 -6.31 -8.04 -0.67
C GLN A 80 -5.30 -7.20 0.10
N THR A 81 -4.29 -6.68 -0.59
CA THR A 81 -3.35 -5.71 -0.01
C THR A 81 -3.64 -4.34 -0.60
N LEU A 82 -4.03 -3.39 0.25
CA LEU A 82 -4.27 -1.99 -0.14
C LEU A 82 -3.18 -1.11 0.47
N MET A 83 -2.49 -0.36 -0.38
CA MET A 83 -1.41 0.54 0.02
C MET A 83 -1.72 1.97 -0.39
N ILE A 84 -1.48 2.92 0.49
CA ILE A 84 -1.52 4.36 0.17
C ILE A 84 -0.15 4.99 0.33
N ALA A 85 0.11 6.08 -0.40
CA ALA A 85 1.33 6.87 -0.19
C ALA A 85 1.24 7.68 1.10
N GLY A 86 2.34 7.68 1.86
CA GLY A 86 2.58 8.62 2.94
C GLY A 86 3.36 9.85 2.48
N ASN A 87 3.79 10.69 3.42
CA ASN A 87 4.54 11.91 3.10
C ASN A 87 5.99 11.63 2.67
N HIS A 88 6.57 10.51 3.05
CA HIS A 88 7.89 10.05 2.61
C HIS A 88 7.86 9.34 1.25
N ASP A 89 6.71 8.85 0.82
CA ASP A 89 6.58 8.14 -0.45
C ASP A 89 6.44 9.08 -1.65
N SER A 90 6.81 8.58 -2.82
CA SER A 90 6.38 9.15 -4.10
C SER A 90 5.12 8.46 -4.57
N GLY A 91 3.97 9.14 -4.53
CA GLY A 91 2.68 8.58 -4.94
C GLY A 91 2.71 8.02 -6.36
N TYR A 92 3.24 8.76 -7.31
CA TYR A 92 3.37 8.29 -8.70
C TYR A 92 4.27 7.06 -8.83
N ARG A 93 5.33 6.96 -8.03
CA ARG A 93 6.25 5.82 -8.07
C ARG A 93 5.61 4.55 -7.55
N ILE A 94 4.84 4.61 -6.48
CA ILE A 94 4.17 3.41 -5.96
C ILE A 94 3.01 2.95 -6.86
N GLU A 95 2.34 3.87 -7.58
CA GLU A 95 1.35 3.51 -8.58
C GLU A 95 1.96 2.95 -9.88
N GLN A 96 3.18 3.36 -10.22
CA GLN A 96 3.84 2.94 -11.47
C GLN A 96 3.95 1.42 -11.61
N VAL A 97 4.01 0.70 -10.51
CA VAL A 97 4.14 -0.76 -10.48
C VAL A 97 2.81 -1.50 -10.31
N GLU A 98 1.69 -0.77 -10.24
CA GLU A 98 0.35 -1.34 -10.05
C GLU A 98 0.03 -2.50 -11.01
N PRO A 99 0.32 -2.44 -12.33
CA PRO A 99 0.03 -3.56 -13.23
C PRO A 99 0.75 -4.86 -12.88
N LEU A 100 1.87 -4.77 -12.16
CA LEU A 100 2.60 -5.94 -11.67
C LEU A 100 2.01 -6.45 -10.35
N LEU A 101 1.50 -5.53 -9.52
CA LEU A 101 0.96 -5.83 -8.20
C LEU A 101 -0.41 -6.49 -8.25
N GLU A 102 -1.20 -6.25 -9.29
CA GLU A 102 -2.50 -6.92 -9.51
C GLU A 102 -2.39 -8.45 -9.44
N LYS A 103 -1.28 -9.01 -9.93
CA LYS A 103 -1.01 -10.46 -9.85
C LYS A 103 -0.89 -10.99 -8.42
N TYR A 104 -0.61 -10.11 -7.48
CA TYR A 104 -0.49 -10.42 -6.06
C TYR A 104 -1.70 -9.92 -5.25
N ASN A 105 -2.81 -9.63 -5.94
CA ASN A 105 -4.01 -9.05 -5.32
C ASN A 105 -3.70 -7.80 -4.48
N ALA A 106 -2.75 -7.00 -4.95
CA ALA A 106 -2.30 -5.78 -4.29
C ALA A 106 -2.62 -4.56 -5.16
N LYS A 107 -3.11 -3.50 -4.52
CA LYS A 107 -3.47 -2.22 -5.14
C LYS A 107 -2.83 -1.06 -4.40
N THR A 108 -2.45 -0.03 -5.16
CA THR A 108 -1.84 1.18 -4.62
C THR A 108 -2.67 2.40 -4.98
N VAL A 109 -2.80 3.33 -4.03
CA VAL A 109 -3.33 4.67 -4.27
C VAL A 109 -2.30 5.67 -3.78
N GLY A 110 -1.58 6.25 -4.72
CA GLY A 110 -0.46 7.15 -4.43
C GLY A 110 -0.81 8.62 -4.53
N VAL A 111 -1.76 8.97 -5.39
CA VAL A 111 -2.20 10.34 -5.67
C VAL A 111 -3.72 10.40 -5.80
N ILE A 112 -4.28 11.58 -5.51
CA ILE A 112 -5.67 11.85 -5.88
C ILE A 112 -5.76 12.19 -7.36
N ARG A 113 -6.89 11.87 -7.98
CA ARG A 113 -7.18 12.18 -9.39
C ARG A 113 -8.42 13.03 -9.50
N TRP A 114 -8.44 13.88 -10.53
CA TRP A 114 -9.56 14.76 -10.83
C TRP A 114 -10.16 14.39 -12.18
N ASN A 115 -11.48 14.35 -12.24
CA ASN A 115 -12.23 14.16 -13.48
C ASN A 115 -12.17 15.44 -14.34
N GLU A 116 -12.60 15.32 -15.61
CA GLU A 116 -12.66 16.46 -16.54
C GLU A 116 -13.59 17.60 -16.06
N ASP A 117 -14.62 17.25 -15.32
CA ASP A 117 -15.57 18.19 -14.70
C ASP A 117 -15.05 18.81 -13.39
N LYS A 118 -13.79 18.53 -13.04
CA LYS A 118 -13.13 19.01 -11.82
C LYS A 118 -13.67 18.40 -10.52
N SER A 119 -14.46 17.35 -10.59
CA SER A 119 -14.83 16.54 -9.42
C SER A 119 -13.69 15.58 -9.05
N LEU A 120 -13.64 15.19 -7.77
CA LEU A 120 -12.69 14.17 -7.32
C LEU A 120 -13.07 12.79 -7.90
N ASP A 121 -12.10 12.07 -8.44
CA ASP A 121 -12.28 10.69 -8.89
C ASP A 121 -12.39 9.76 -7.66
N ILE A 122 -13.61 9.61 -7.17
CA ILE A 122 -13.92 8.77 -6.01
C ILE A 122 -13.72 7.27 -6.34
N GLU A 123 -13.95 6.85 -7.58
CA GLU A 123 -13.79 5.45 -7.98
C GLU A 123 -12.34 5.00 -7.87
N HIS A 124 -11.39 5.89 -8.16
CA HIS A 124 -9.98 5.65 -7.94
C HIS A 124 -9.63 5.41 -6.46
N LEU A 125 -10.30 6.12 -5.54
CA LEU A 125 -10.02 6.07 -4.11
C LEU A 125 -10.79 4.95 -3.38
N LEU A 126 -11.96 4.57 -3.90
CA LEU A 126 -12.86 3.63 -3.21
C LEU A 126 -12.60 2.20 -3.66
N GLN A 127 -12.07 1.39 -2.75
CA GLN A 127 -11.66 0.02 -3.03
C GLN A 127 -12.63 -0.97 -2.38
N PRO A 128 -13.28 -1.85 -3.16
CA PRO A 128 -14.08 -2.93 -2.59
C PRO A 128 -13.18 -4.00 -1.98
N ILE A 129 -13.60 -4.53 -0.83
CA ILE A 129 -12.97 -5.68 -0.19
C ILE A 129 -13.92 -6.86 -0.30
N TYR A 130 -13.36 -7.98 -0.76
CA TYR A 130 -14.12 -9.18 -1.09
C TYR A 130 -13.88 -10.30 -0.06
N ASP A 131 -14.85 -11.18 0.06
CA ASP A 131 -14.67 -12.48 0.70
C ASP A 131 -14.12 -13.53 -0.31
N VAL A 132 -13.98 -14.76 0.17
CA VAL A 132 -13.50 -15.89 -0.67
C VAL A 132 -14.46 -16.25 -1.80
N ASP A 133 -15.75 -15.91 -1.68
CA ASP A 133 -16.80 -16.14 -2.66
C ASP A 133 -16.99 -14.95 -3.61
N GLN A 134 -16.09 -13.96 -3.57
CA GLN A 134 -16.11 -12.73 -4.35
C GLN A 134 -17.30 -11.80 -4.06
N ASN A 135 -17.92 -11.90 -2.89
CA ASN A 135 -18.90 -10.92 -2.45
C ASN A 135 -18.20 -9.71 -1.81
N ILE A 136 -18.70 -8.52 -2.07
CA ILE A 136 -18.21 -7.30 -1.40
C ILE A 136 -18.65 -7.33 0.06
N ILE A 137 -17.70 -7.34 0.98
CA ILE A 137 -17.93 -7.38 2.43
C ILE A 137 -17.64 -6.05 3.12
N ALA A 138 -16.86 -5.19 2.46
CA ALA A 138 -16.55 -3.85 2.94
C ALA A 138 -16.07 -2.95 1.80
N TRP A 139 -16.01 -1.66 2.07
CA TRP A 139 -15.38 -0.65 1.21
C TRP A 139 -14.28 0.06 1.99
N CYS A 140 -13.13 0.23 1.35
CA CYS A 140 -12.01 0.98 1.89
C CYS A 140 -11.83 2.28 1.09
N LEU A 141 -11.92 3.43 1.75
CA LEU A 141 -11.53 4.71 1.16
C LEU A 141 -10.02 4.88 1.34
N SER A 142 -9.28 4.66 0.26
CA SER A 142 -7.81 4.72 0.21
C SER A 142 -7.35 6.15 -0.11
N LEU A 143 -7.31 7.02 0.92
CA LEU A 143 -6.91 8.42 0.76
C LEU A 143 -5.40 8.56 1.05
N PRO A 144 -4.55 8.87 0.04
CA PRO A 144 -3.13 9.05 0.25
C PRO A 144 -2.81 10.36 0.98
N PHE A 145 -1.54 10.55 1.36
CA PHE A 145 -1.09 11.82 1.89
C PHE A 145 -1.29 12.94 0.87
N LEU A 146 -2.06 13.95 1.25
CA LEU A 146 -2.44 15.06 0.39
C LEU A 146 -1.37 16.15 0.41
N ARG A 147 -0.75 16.41 -0.74
CA ARG A 147 0.15 17.54 -0.92
C ARG A 147 -0.63 18.79 -1.37
N SER A 148 -0.23 19.97 -0.92
CA SER A 148 -0.92 21.21 -1.26
C SER A 148 -1.08 21.40 -2.78
N ALA A 149 -0.08 21.04 -3.58
CA ALA A 149 -0.14 21.12 -5.04
C ALA A 149 -1.17 20.17 -5.67
N GLU A 150 -1.52 19.07 -5.01
CA GLU A 150 -2.51 18.09 -5.48
C GLU A 150 -3.92 18.54 -5.12
N ILE A 151 -4.10 19.20 -3.97
CA ILE A 151 -5.39 19.70 -3.50
C ILE A 151 -5.80 20.94 -4.29
N THR A 152 -4.85 21.82 -4.57
CA THR A 152 -5.07 23.05 -5.32
C THR A 152 -5.11 22.83 -6.83
N GLY A 153 -5.27 21.62 -7.33
CA GLY A 153 -5.25 21.19 -8.76
C GLY A 153 -5.86 22.13 -9.81
N PHE A 154 -6.20 23.33 -9.39
CA PHE A 154 -6.63 24.50 -10.10
C PHE A 154 -5.60 25.61 -10.01
N ASN A 155 -4.34 25.36 -10.42
CA ASN A 155 -3.51 26.49 -10.82
C ASN A 155 -4.14 27.01 -12.12
N GLU A 156 -4.88 28.10 -12.01
CA GLU A 156 -5.22 28.96 -13.13
C GLU A 156 -3.91 29.31 -13.83
N HIS A 157 -3.74 28.84 -15.06
CA HIS A 157 -2.82 29.39 -16.03
C HIS A 157 -3.57 30.39 -16.90
#